data_b52973ed547a4d0d8cdb938cc6c125e3
#
_entry.id   b52973ed547a4d0d8cdb938cc6c125e3
#
_cell.length_a   1.000
_cell.length_b   1.000
_cell.length_c   1.000
_cell.angle_alpha   90.00
_cell.angle_beta   90.00
_cell.angle_gamma   90.00
#
_symmetry.space_group_name_H-M   'P 1'
#
loop_
_entity.id
_entity.type
_entity.pdbx_description
1 polymer ?
#
loop_
_entity_poly.entity_id
_entity_poly.type
_entity_poly.pdbx_seq_one_letter_code
_entity_poly.pdbx_strand_id
1 'polypeptide(L)'
;MILEYEKDILKEKGEKEKKRVKDILVNSKFSSEDIFDEYERFIFGVEKIDNIRKIMSKNKELENISRKAETLYKNYIKSRLGKMENEILTKLEDKEDIESLVSEVKARYKSLKDRVDLSDIKDLEKILLVAEGEKDQFILSADGKTKRRERVTLRKVKVNSKFNIESESEAEEYIRELEEKLNELKKEILKSLNENKIVDID
;
A
#
# COMPACT_ATOMS: atom_id res chain seq x y z
N MET A 1 -42.70 4.17 6.94
CA MET A 1 -42.12 3.98 5.60
C MET A 1 -40.73 4.64 5.46
N ILE A 2 -40.60 5.98 5.59
CA ILE A 2 -39.28 6.65 5.41
C ILE A 2 -38.26 6.19 6.47
N LEU A 3 -38.66 6.10 7.75
CA LEU A 3 -37.74 5.69 8.81
C LEU A 3 -37.21 4.26 8.61
N GLU A 4 -38.05 3.32 8.20
CA GLU A 4 -37.60 1.94 7.96
C GLU A 4 -36.65 1.86 6.75
N TYR A 5 -36.93 2.60 5.68
CA TYR A 5 -36.05 2.71 4.54
C TYR A 5 -34.65 3.24 4.89
N GLU A 6 -34.58 4.29 5.70
CA GLU A 6 -33.31 4.87 6.17
C GLU A 6 -32.55 3.94 7.10
N LYS A 7 -33.24 3.16 7.94
CA LYS A 7 -32.64 2.11 8.76
C LYS A 7 -31.99 1.02 7.89
N ASP A 8 -32.71 0.55 6.88
CA ASP A 8 -32.22 -0.50 5.97
C ASP A 8 -30.95 -0.05 5.25
N ILE A 9 -30.92 1.19 4.73
CA ILE A 9 -29.73 1.79 4.12
C ILE A 9 -28.56 1.84 5.10
N LEU A 10 -28.80 2.30 6.31
CA LEU A 10 -27.75 2.46 7.31
C LEU A 10 -27.21 1.13 7.80
N LYS A 11 -28.09 0.13 7.94
CA LYS A 11 -27.70 -1.27 8.25
C LYS A 11 -26.84 -1.87 7.15
N GLU A 12 -27.29 -1.75 5.89
CA GLU A 12 -26.53 -2.23 4.73
C GLU A 12 -25.15 -1.58 4.65
N LYS A 13 -25.06 -0.26 4.91
CA LYS A 13 -23.79 0.47 4.94
C LYS A 13 -22.88 -0.04 6.07
N GLY A 14 -23.41 -0.32 7.25
CA GLY A 14 -22.67 -0.92 8.36
C GLY A 14 -22.12 -2.31 8.05
N GLU A 15 -22.93 -3.17 7.44
CA GLU A 15 -22.51 -4.51 7.01
C GLU A 15 -21.42 -4.46 5.92
N LYS A 16 -21.55 -3.55 4.96
CA LYS A 16 -20.53 -3.34 3.92
C LYS A 16 -19.20 -2.89 4.51
N GLU A 17 -19.22 -1.93 5.43
CA GLU A 17 -18.01 -1.46 6.11
C GLU A 17 -17.38 -2.54 6.98
N LYS A 18 -18.17 -3.27 7.77
CA LYS A 18 -17.71 -4.42 8.56
C LYS A 18 -17.03 -5.47 7.68
N LYS A 19 -17.65 -5.82 6.54
CA LYS A 19 -17.07 -6.76 5.57
C LYS A 19 -15.77 -6.22 4.99
N ARG A 20 -15.74 -4.96 4.56
CA ARG A 20 -14.52 -4.32 4.02
C ARG A 20 -13.36 -4.38 5.02
N VAL A 21 -13.61 -4.03 6.28
CA VAL A 21 -12.59 -4.09 7.33
C VAL A 21 -12.17 -5.52 7.61
N LYS A 22 -13.11 -6.46 7.63
CA LYS A 22 -12.82 -7.89 7.82
C LYS A 22 -11.90 -8.43 6.72
N ASP A 23 -12.20 -8.15 5.46
CA ASP A 23 -11.41 -8.63 4.34
C ASP A 23 -9.96 -8.11 4.40
N ILE A 24 -9.75 -6.86 4.81
CA ILE A 24 -8.43 -6.26 5.00
C ILE A 24 -7.70 -6.88 6.20
N LEU A 25 -8.38 -7.03 7.35
CA LEU A 25 -7.75 -7.49 8.58
C LEU A 25 -7.45 -8.98 8.59
N VAL A 26 -8.28 -9.80 7.93
CA VAL A 26 -8.05 -11.26 7.81
C VAL A 26 -6.76 -11.54 7.03
N ASN A 27 -6.53 -10.81 5.95
CA ASN A 27 -5.32 -10.97 5.14
C ASN A 27 -4.04 -10.56 5.89
N SER A 28 -4.15 -9.63 6.82
CA SER A 28 -3.01 -9.09 7.57
C SER A 28 -2.60 -9.86 8.82
N LYS A 29 -3.28 -10.96 9.18
CA LYS A 29 -3.11 -11.66 10.46
C LYS A 29 -3.28 -10.76 11.69
N PHE A 30 -3.97 -9.63 11.52
CA PHE A 30 -4.30 -8.72 12.60
C PHE A 30 -5.61 -9.16 13.24
N SER A 31 -5.59 -9.48 14.54
CA SER A 31 -6.79 -9.80 15.31
C SER A 31 -7.26 -8.56 16.05
N SER A 32 -8.47 -8.11 15.76
CA SER A 32 -9.12 -7.02 16.48
C SER A 32 -10.60 -7.38 16.69
N GLU A 33 -10.85 -8.34 17.59
CA GLU A 33 -12.21 -8.76 17.95
C GLU A 33 -13.06 -7.56 18.41
N ASP A 34 -12.49 -6.66 19.21
CA ASP A 34 -13.18 -5.48 19.72
C ASP A 34 -13.82 -4.59 18.64
N ILE A 35 -13.14 -4.42 17.49
CA ILE A 35 -13.67 -3.55 16.43
C ILE A 35 -14.86 -4.20 15.72
N PHE A 36 -14.86 -5.53 15.57
CA PHE A 36 -16.00 -6.25 14.99
C PHE A 36 -17.21 -6.22 15.91
N ASP A 37 -16.98 -6.32 17.20
CA ASP A 37 -18.04 -6.16 18.22
C ASP A 37 -18.65 -4.76 18.20
N GLU A 38 -17.86 -3.72 17.90
CA GLU A 38 -18.37 -2.37 17.72
C GLU A 38 -19.29 -2.27 16.49
N TYR A 39 -18.91 -2.89 15.36
CA TYR A 39 -19.78 -2.96 14.18
C TYR A 39 -21.07 -3.73 14.46
N GLU A 40 -21.01 -4.85 15.17
CA GLU A 40 -22.20 -5.64 15.50
C GLU A 40 -23.14 -4.86 16.42
N ARG A 41 -22.60 -4.22 17.45
CA ARG A 41 -23.39 -3.34 18.35
C ARG A 41 -24.01 -2.18 17.60
N PHE A 42 -23.29 -1.61 16.62
CA PHE A 42 -23.83 -0.57 15.76
C PHE A 42 -25.02 -1.09 14.93
N ILE A 43 -24.87 -2.21 14.23
CA ILE A 43 -25.89 -2.82 13.37
C ILE A 43 -27.16 -3.13 14.21
N PHE A 44 -26.98 -3.76 15.36
CA PHE A 44 -28.08 -4.04 16.28
C PHE A 44 -28.72 -2.75 16.82
N GLY A 45 -27.93 -1.71 17.05
CA GLY A 45 -28.42 -0.41 17.50
C GLY A 45 -29.25 0.31 16.44
N VAL A 46 -29.01 0.10 15.14
CA VAL A 46 -29.81 0.67 14.06
C VAL A 46 -31.23 0.15 14.09
N GLU A 47 -31.45 -1.11 14.41
CA GLU A 47 -32.78 -1.73 14.50
C GLU A 47 -33.66 -1.07 15.57
N LYS A 48 -33.04 -0.54 16.62
CA LYS A 48 -33.71 0.12 17.76
C LYS A 48 -34.03 1.61 17.56
N ILE A 49 -33.70 2.17 16.39
CA ILE A 49 -34.00 3.58 16.11
C ILE A 49 -35.50 3.77 15.98
N ASP A 50 -36.03 4.68 16.77
CA ASP A 50 -37.47 5.04 16.85
C ASP A 50 -37.77 6.38 16.19
N ASN A 51 -36.74 7.15 15.82
CA ASN A 51 -36.88 8.52 15.32
C ASN A 51 -35.83 8.81 14.24
N ILE A 52 -36.27 9.43 13.14
CA ILE A 52 -35.42 9.78 11.99
C ILE A 52 -34.24 10.69 12.35
N ARG A 53 -34.38 11.54 13.36
CA ARG A 53 -33.29 12.41 13.83
C ARG A 53 -32.10 11.63 14.38
N LYS A 54 -32.32 10.41 14.87
CA LYS A 54 -31.27 9.53 15.37
C LYS A 54 -30.44 8.91 14.24
N ILE A 55 -30.93 8.88 13.00
CA ILE A 55 -30.22 8.36 11.82
C ILE A 55 -28.90 9.11 11.60
N MET A 56 -28.93 10.45 11.65
CA MET A 56 -27.71 11.25 11.46
C MET A 56 -26.65 10.98 12.54
N SER A 57 -27.10 10.81 13.79
CA SER A 57 -26.20 10.45 14.90
C SER A 57 -25.57 9.07 14.69
N LYS A 58 -26.36 8.10 14.25
CA LYS A 58 -25.88 6.75 13.94
C LYS A 58 -24.94 6.72 12.74
N ASN A 59 -25.17 7.52 11.72
CA ASN A 59 -24.23 7.64 10.61
C ASN A 59 -22.85 8.15 11.06
N LYS A 60 -22.82 9.16 11.95
CA LYS A 60 -21.56 9.63 12.58
C LYS A 60 -20.89 8.56 13.43
N GLU A 61 -21.66 7.74 14.14
CA GLU A 61 -21.14 6.60 14.90
C GLU A 61 -20.43 5.61 13.98
N LEU A 62 -21.04 5.25 12.85
CA LEU A 62 -20.41 4.39 11.84
C LEU A 62 -19.10 4.97 11.31
N GLU A 63 -19.08 6.26 10.99
CA GLU A 63 -17.86 6.94 10.53
C GLU A 63 -16.75 6.91 11.60
N ASN A 64 -17.12 7.02 12.88
CA ASN A 64 -16.15 6.93 13.98
C ASN A 64 -15.58 5.51 14.13
N ILE A 65 -16.43 4.47 14.03
CA ILE A 65 -15.99 3.07 14.07
C ILE A 65 -15.02 2.79 12.89
N SER A 66 -15.37 3.24 11.68
CA SER A 66 -14.54 3.07 10.49
C SER A 66 -13.17 3.76 10.62
N ARG A 67 -13.13 5.01 11.13
CA ARG A 67 -11.87 5.72 11.41
C ARG A 67 -11.04 5.03 12.48
N LYS A 68 -11.68 4.50 13.52
CA LYS A 68 -11.00 3.74 14.57
C LYS A 68 -10.34 2.47 14.00
N ALA A 69 -11.08 1.72 13.18
CA ALA A 69 -10.56 0.54 12.50
C ALA A 69 -9.34 0.88 11.62
N GLU A 70 -9.42 1.95 10.84
CA GLU A 70 -8.32 2.42 10.02
C GLU A 70 -7.10 2.81 10.86
N THR A 71 -7.30 3.56 11.95
CA THR A 71 -6.23 3.97 12.85
C THR A 71 -5.54 2.76 13.50
N LEU A 72 -6.31 1.78 13.96
CA LEU A 72 -5.77 0.55 14.55
C LEU A 72 -4.92 -0.20 13.53
N TYR A 73 -5.37 -0.31 12.28
CA TYR A 73 -4.62 -0.99 11.24
C TYR A 73 -3.34 -0.23 10.87
N LYS A 74 -3.39 1.08 10.71
CA LYS A 74 -2.20 1.93 10.48
C LYS A 74 -1.16 1.75 11.60
N ASN A 75 -1.60 1.73 12.85
CA ASN A 75 -0.72 1.50 13.99
C ASN A 75 -0.08 0.11 13.99
N TYR A 76 -0.84 -0.93 13.59
CA TYR A 76 -0.32 -2.27 13.40
C TYR A 76 0.77 -2.30 12.33
N ILE A 77 0.53 -1.70 11.15
CA ILE A 77 1.52 -1.62 10.07
C ILE A 77 2.80 -0.89 10.55
N LYS A 78 2.66 0.25 11.23
CA LYS A 78 3.81 0.98 11.80
C LYS A 78 4.59 0.13 12.81
N SER A 79 3.89 -0.63 13.64
CA SER A 79 4.53 -1.56 14.59
C SER A 79 5.33 -2.64 13.87
N ARG A 80 4.78 -3.21 12.78
CA ARG A 80 5.48 -4.19 11.93
C ARG A 80 6.74 -3.58 11.29
N LEU A 81 6.63 -2.37 10.73
CA LEU A 81 7.77 -1.62 10.19
C LEU A 81 8.83 -1.36 11.25
N GLY A 82 8.42 -0.98 12.48
CA GLY A 82 9.35 -0.81 13.59
C GLY A 82 10.09 -2.08 14.01
N LYS A 83 9.41 -3.22 13.98
CA LYS A 83 10.04 -4.53 14.24
C LYS A 83 11.09 -4.88 13.17
N MET A 84 10.75 -4.67 11.88
CA MET A 84 11.68 -4.91 10.77
C MET A 84 12.92 -4.00 10.86
N GLU A 85 12.71 -2.71 11.15
CA GLU A 85 13.81 -1.75 11.38
C GLU A 85 14.74 -2.23 12.49
N ASN A 86 14.18 -2.61 13.65
CA ASN A 86 14.98 -3.09 14.78
C ASN A 86 15.72 -4.40 14.45
N GLU A 87 15.09 -5.34 13.74
CA GLU A 87 15.76 -6.57 13.30
C GLU A 87 16.98 -6.30 12.41
N ILE A 88 16.91 -5.29 11.52
CA ILE A 88 18.05 -4.88 10.71
C ILE A 88 19.11 -4.25 11.60
N LEU A 89 18.73 -3.29 12.45
CA LEU A 89 19.67 -2.56 13.32
C LEU A 89 20.42 -3.51 14.27
N THR A 90 19.73 -4.48 14.87
CA THR A 90 20.36 -5.50 15.72
C THR A 90 21.40 -6.32 14.97
N LYS A 91 21.11 -6.68 13.70
CA LYS A 91 22.09 -7.41 12.86
C LYS A 91 23.28 -6.56 12.42
N LEU A 92 23.13 -5.24 12.50
CA LEU A 92 24.20 -4.31 12.19
C LEU A 92 25.11 -4.01 13.41
N GLU A 93 24.65 -4.17 14.65
CA GLU A 93 25.37 -3.76 15.87
C GLU A 93 26.79 -4.34 16.01
N ASP A 94 27.02 -5.55 15.46
CA ASP A 94 28.30 -6.25 15.58
C ASP A 94 29.27 -6.00 14.39
N LYS A 95 28.99 -5.01 13.51
CA LYS A 95 29.76 -4.81 12.29
C LYS A 95 30.49 -3.46 12.28
N GLU A 96 31.69 -3.44 11.72
CA GLU A 96 32.47 -2.22 11.55
C GLU A 96 31.99 -1.39 10.35
N ASP A 97 32.20 -0.07 10.37
CA ASP A 97 31.88 0.89 9.29
C ASP A 97 30.41 0.98 8.86
N ILE A 98 29.47 0.84 9.80
CA ILE A 98 28.03 0.75 9.51
C ILE A 98 27.22 2.04 9.74
N GLU A 99 27.83 3.11 10.24
CA GLU A 99 27.10 4.34 10.60
C GLU A 99 26.25 4.91 9.45
N SER A 100 26.79 4.87 8.24
CA SER A 100 26.08 5.30 7.03
C SER A 100 24.87 4.42 6.76
N LEU A 101 25.01 3.09 6.87
CA LEU A 101 23.94 2.13 6.63
C LEU A 101 22.85 2.22 7.70
N VAL A 102 23.23 2.40 8.97
CA VAL A 102 22.29 2.63 10.07
C VAL A 102 21.46 3.89 9.85
N SER A 103 22.11 4.99 9.43
CA SER A 103 21.43 6.25 9.13
C SER A 103 20.43 6.08 7.97
N GLU A 104 20.82 5.33 6.96
CA GLU A 104 19.99 5.04 5.79
C GLU A 104 18.78 4.19 6.15
N VAL A 105 18.94 3.11 6.92
CA VAL A 105 17.84 2.26 7.43
C VAL A 105 16.83 3.11 8.20
N LYS A 106 17.31 3.92 9.15
CA LYS A 106 16.44 4.79 9.95
C LYS A 106 15.66 5.78 9.08
N ALA A 107 16.33 6.44 8.15
CA ALA A 107 15.69 7.40 7.23
C ALA A 107 14.63 6.70 6.37
N ARG A 108 14.95 5.53 5.85
CA ARG A 108 14.04 4.77 5.00
C ARG A 108 12.80 4.29 5.75
N TYR A 109 12.97 3.66 6.91
CA TYR A 109 11.83 3.18 7.70
C TYR A 109 10.99 4.31 8.27
N LYS A 110 11.58 5.47 8.58
CA LYS A 110 10.84 6.69 8.88
C LYS A 110 9.95 7.09 7.71
N SER A 111 10.51 7.17 6.50
CA SER A 111 9.74 7.50 5.29
C SER A 111 8.59 6.52 5.03
N LEU A 112 8.79 5.22 5.24
CA LEU A 112 7.73 4.22 5.11
C LEU A 112 6.62 4.43 6.16
N LYS A 113 6.97 4.74 7.41
CA LYS A 113 6.00 5.05 8.48
C LYS A 113 5.19 6.31 8.17
N ASP A 114 5.83 7.35 7.61
CA ASP A 114 5.15 8.58 7.19
C ASP A 114 4.17 8.30 6.03
N ARG A 115 4.56 7.44 5.08
CA ARG A 115 3.66 6.99 4.01
C ARG A 115 2.44 6.24 4.51
N VAL A 116 2.54 5.45 5.58
CA VAL A 116 1.37 4.77 6.20
C VAL A 116 0.29 5.78 6.60
N ASP A 117 0.67 6.94 7.13
CA ASP A 117 -0.30 7.97 7.53
C ASP A 117 -1.06 8.55 6.34
N LEU A 118 -0.38 8.71 5.21
CA LEU A 118 -0.91 9.35 4.00
C LEU A 118 -1.64 8.38 3.07
N SER A 119 -1.46 7.06 3.26
CA SER A 119 -1.99 6.04 2.36
C SER A 119 -3.39 5.58 2.75
N ASP A 120 -4.17 5.18 1.74
CA ASP A 120 -5.41 4.45 1.93
C ASP A 120 -5.15 3.07 2.55
N ILE A 121 -6.10 2.58 3.33
CA ILE A 121 -6.01 1.30 4.04
C ILE A 121 -5.70 0.11 3.10
N LYS A 122 -6.22 0.14 1.88
CA LYS A 122 -6.01 -0.89 0.84
C LYS A 122 -4.58 -0.95 0.29
N ASP A 123 -3.80 0.12 0.46
CA ASP A 123 -2.42 0.21 -0.05
C ASP A 123 -1.37 -0.09 1.03
N LEU A 124 -1.79 -0.25 2.28
CA LEU A 124 -0.87 -0.45 3.40
C LEU A 124 -0.10 -1.78 3.32
N GLU A 125 -0.71 -2.84 2.78
CA GLU A 125 -0.01 -4.12 2.56
C GLU A 125 1.13 -4.00 1.56
N LYS A 126 0.98 -3.17 0.53
CA LYS A 126 2.05 -2.89 -0.44
C LYS A 126 3.27 -2.25 0.23
N ILE A 127 3.03 -1.38 1.22
CA ILE A 127 4.11 -0.76 2.01
C ILE A 127 4.86 -1.82 2.80
N LEU A 128 4.16 -2.79 3.40
CA LEU A 128 4.82 -3.91 4.10
C LEU A 128 5.64 -4.79 3.17
N LEU A 129 5.10 -5.14 1.99
CA LEU A 129 5.83 -5.95 1.01
C LEU A 129 7.12 -5.26 0.54
N VAL A 130 7.05 -3.94 0.31
CA VAL A 130 8.24 -3.15 -0.01
C VAL A 130 9.25 -3.18 1.13
N ALA A 131 8.79 -3.01 2.38
CA ALA A 131 9.65 -3.03 3.56
C ALA A 131 10.32 -4.40 3.78
N GLU A 132 9.59 -5.50 3.54
CA GLU A 132 10.13 -6.87 3.65
C GLU A 132 11.24 -7.11 2.61
N GLY A 133 11.01 -6.74 1.35
CA GLY A 133 12.03 -6.84 0.30
C GLY A 133 13.28 -5.99 0.59
N GLU A 134 13.10 -4.77 1.12
CA GLU A 134 14.22 -3.90 1.50
C GLU A 134 14.95 -4.40 2.75
N LYS A 135 14.26 -5.00 3.71
CA LYS A 135 14.86 -5.63 4.89
C LYS A 135 15.91 -6.66 4.48
N ASP A 136 15.54 -7.57 3.57
CA ASP A 136 16.46 -8.62 3.11
C ASP A 136 17.67 -8.04 2.38
N GLN A 137 17.49 -6.96 1.60
CA GLN A 137 18.59 -6.26 0.94
C GLN A 137 19.55 -5.58 1.93
N PHE A 138 19.02 -4.92 2.97
CA PHE A 138 19.85 -4.32 4.03
C PHE A 138 20.67 -5.38 4.76
N ILE A 139 20.07 -6.52 5.10
CA ILE A 139 20.75 -7.63 5.77
C ILE A 139 21.86 -8.20 4.88
N LEU A 140 21.59 -8.43 3.60
CA LEU A 140 22.59 -8.93 2.65
C LEU A 140 23.72 -7.92 2.41
N SER A 141 23.41 -6.62 2.37
CA SER A 141 24.43 -5.57 2.26
C SER A 141 25.36 -5.55 3.48
N ALA A 142 24.77 -5.77 4.66
CA ALA A 142 25.53 -5.87 5.90
C ALA A 142 26.47 -7.07 5.95
N ASP A 143 26.12 -8.18 5.30
CA ASP A 143 26.95 -9.39 5.22
C ASP A 143 28.09 -9.30 4.20
N GLY A 144 28.21 -8.16 3.49
CA GLY A 144 29.21 -7.97 2.45
C GLY A 144 29.03 -8.89 1.21
N LYS A 145 27.90 -9.61 1.18
CA LYS A 145 27.62 -10.61 0.14
C LYS A 145 27.02 -10.02 -1.12
N THR A 146 26.44 -8.82 -1.04
CA THR A 146 25.86 -8.13 -2.20
C THR A 146 26.00 -6.61 -2.03
N LYS A 147 26.57 -5.94 -3.04
CA LYS A 147 26.44 -4.49 -3.13
C LYS A 147 24.96 -4.17 -3.26
N ARG A 148 24.48 -3.20 -2.48
CA ARG A 148 23.12 -2.71 -2.58
C ARG A 148 22.82 -2.30 -4.02
N ARG A 149 21.75 -2.83 -4.58
CA ARG A 149 21.32 -2.43 -5.92
C ARG A 149 20.70 -1.04 -5.88
N GLU A 150 21.22 -0.13 -6.67
CA GLU A 150 20.61 1.16 -6.91
C GLU A 150 19.28 0.97 -7.65
N ARG A 151 18.20 1.66 -7.19
CA ARG A 151 16.92 1.66 -7.91
C ARG A 151 16.95 2.71 -9.00
N VAL A 152 16.62 2.29 -10.21
CA VAL A 152 16.45 3.16 -11.36
C VAL A 152 15.01 3.09 -11.81
N THR A 153 14.32 4.22 -11.79
CA THR A 153 12.96 4.33 -12.32
C THR A 153 13.04 4.71 -13.80
N LEU A 154 12.60 3.82 -14.66
CA LEU A 154 12.46 4.10 -16.09
C LEU A 154 11.05 4.56 -16.39
N ARG A 155 10.92 5.60 -17.20
CA ARG A 155 9.61 6.08 -17.64
C ARG A 155 9.01 5.10 -18.63
N LYS A 156 7.72 4.79 -18.46
CA LYS A 156 6.94 4.06 -19.47
C LYS A 156 7.09 4.70 -20.83
N VAL A 157 7.18 3.88 -21.84
CA VAL A 157 7.11 4.33 -23.23
C VAL A 157 5.75 5.01 -23.42
N LYS A 158 5.74 6.34 -23.54
CA LYS A 158 4.54 7.08 -23.89
C LYS A 158 4.26 6.86 -25.37
N VAL A 159 3.25 6.04 -25.66
CA VAL A 159 2.68 5.94 -26.99
C VAL A 159 1.75 7.16 -27.15
N ASN A 160 1.94 7.93 -28.21
CA ASN A 160 1.04 9.03 -28.53
C ASN A 160 -0.38 8.46 -28.79
N SER A 161 -1.30 8.65 -27.85
CA SER A 161 -2.68 8.14 -27.90
C SER A 161 -3.58 8.85 -28.92
N LYS A 162 -3.04 9.75 -29.74
CA LYS A 162 -3.76 10.50 -30.79
C LYS A 162 -3.19 10.18 -32.16
N PHE A 163 -3.15 8.91 -32.50
CA PHE A 163 -2.84 8.49 -33.86
C PHE A 163 -4.14 8.02 -34.53
N ASN A 164 -4.61 8.75 -35.51
CA ASN A 164 -5.57 8.22 -36.45
C ASN A 164 -4.76 7.54 -37.55
N ILE A 165 -4.84 6.23 -37.62
CA ILE A 165 -4.20 5.44 -38.67
C ILE A 165 -5.25 5.29 -39.79
N GLU A 166 -5.00 5.97 -40.91
CA GLU A 166 -5.91 5.99 -42.05
C GLU A 166 -5.39 5.15 -43.23
N SER A 167 -4.14 4.68 -43.15
CA SER A 167 -3.53 3.87 -44.19
C SER A 167 -2.63 2.76 -43.63
N GLU A 168 -2.38 1.73 -44.42
CA GLU A 168 -1.49 0.60 -44.11
C GLU A 168 -0.05 1.11 -43.89
N SER A 169 0.38 2.07 -44.70
CA SER A 169 1.73 2.67 -44.56
C SER A 169 1.92 3.42 -43.24
N GLU A 170 0.89 4.13 -42.77
CA GLU A 170 0.93 4.80 -41.46
C GLU A 170 0.92 3.79 -40.30
N ALA A 171 0.23 2.67 -40.48
CA ALA A 171 0.25 1.59 -39.50
C ALA A 171 1.64 0.97 -39.38
N GLU A 172 2.31 0.70 -40.50
CA GLU A 172 3.67 0.17 -40.54
C GLU A 172 4.68 1.13 -39.92
N GLU A 173 4.58 2.42 -40.22
CA GLU A 173 5.46 3.44 -39.61
C GLU A 173 5.27 3.55 -38.10
N TYR A 174 4.02 3.51 -37.61
CA TYR A 174 3.70 3.52 -36.19
C TYR A 174 4.23 2.27 -35.48
N ILE A 175 4.05 1.08 -36.06
CA ILE A 175 4.58 -0.16 -35.49
C ILE A 175 6.10 -0.09 -35.39
N ARG A 176 6.78 0.40 -36.43
CA ARG A 176 8.25 0.57 -36.42
C ARG A 176 8.69 1.52 -35.31
N GLU A 177 8.03 2.65 -35.11
CA GLU A 177 8.33 3.60 -34.03
C GLU A 177 8.14 2.95 -32.64
N LEU A 178 7.10 2.13 -32.46
CA LEU A 178 6.88 1.38 -31.24
C LEU A 178 7.99 0.34 -30.97
N GLU A 179 8.39 -0.39 -32.00
CA GLU A 179 9.47 -1.39 -31.90
C GLU A 179 10.80 -0.73 -31.53
N GLU A 180 11.13 0.43 -32.12
CA GLU A 180 12.33 1.20 -31.78
C GLU A 180 12.30 1.63 -30.30
N LYS A 181 11.20 2.22 -29.83
CA LYS A 181 11.04 2.64 -28.41
C LYS A 181 11.10 1.47 -27.43
N LEU A 182 10.49 0.33 -27.78
CA LEU A 182 10.57 -0.88 -26.98
C LEU A 182 12.00 -1.44 -26.92
N ASN A 183 12.73 -1.39 -28.03
CA ASN A 183 14.12 -1.83 -28.07
C ASN A 183 15.04 -0.91 -27.26
N GLU A 184 14.81 0.40 -27.26
CA GLU A 184 15.53 1.34 -26.40
C GLU A 184 15.26 1.04 -24.92
N LEU A 185 14.00 0.91 -24.51
CA LEU A 185 13.62 0.56 -23.15
C LEU A 185 14.25 -0.77 -22.73
N LYS A 186 14.24 -1.78 -23.61
CA LYS A 186 14.89 -3.07 -23.37
C LYS A 186 16.39 -2.92 -23.13
N LYS A 187 17.08 -2.08 -23.90
CA LYS A 187 18.52 -1.80 -23.72
C LYS A 187 18.78 -1.12 -22.38
N GLU A 188 17.96 -0.15 -21.99
CA GLU A 188 18.09 0.53 -20.72
C GLU A 188 17.86 -0.41 -19.52
N ILE A 189 16.85 -1.28 -19.60
CA ILE A 189 16.59 -2.32 -18.59
C ILE A 189 17.81 -3.24 -18.47
N LEU A 190 18.29 -3.78 -19.59
CA LEU A 190 19.43 -4.70 -19.58
C LEU A 190 20.71 -4.03 -19.07
N LYS A 191 20.95 -2.77 -19.44
CA LYS A 191 22.08 -1.99 -18.92
C LYS A 191 21.98 -1.83 -17.41
N SER A 192 20.81 -1.42 -16.89
CA SER A 192 20.59 -1.24 -15.46
C SER A 192 20.74 -2.55 -14.68
N LEU A 193 20.25 -3.67 -15.21
CA LEU A 193 20.41 -4.99 -14.61
C LEU A 193 21.89 -5.46 -14.61
N ASN A 194 22.63 -5.19 -15.69
CA ASN A 194 24.06 -5.49 -15.76
C ASN A 194 24.89 -4.64 -14.79
N GLU A 195 24.42 -3.43 -14.46
CA GLU A 195 24.98 -2.57 -13.43
C GLU A 195 24.52 -2.97 -12.02
N ASN A 196 23.82 -4.11 -11.88
CA ASN A 196 23.27 -4.62 -10.62
C ASN A 196 22.25 -3.68 -9.95
N LYS A 197 21.48 -2.94 -10.75
CA LYS A 197 20.42 -2.02 -10.29
C LYS A 197 19.06 -2.69 -10.32
N ILE A 198 18.13 -2.20 -9.49
CA ILE A 198 16.71 -2.57 -9.53
C ILE A 198 16.00 -1.62 -10.48
N VAL A 199 15.23 -2.15 -11.42
CA VAL A 199 14.51 -1.37 -12.42
C VAL A 199 13.03 -1.35 -12.06
N ASP A 200 12.50 -0.15 -11.77
CA ASP A 200 11.08 0.13 -11.63
C ASP A 200 10.58 0.79 -12.93
N ILE A 201 9.45 0.36 -13.45
CA ILE A 201 8.84 0.93 -14.66
C ILE A 201 7.53 1.63 -14.25
N ASP A 202 7.50 2.96 -14.37
CA ASP A 202 6.33 3.79 -14.10
C ASP A 202 5.44 3.99 -15.34
#